data_24d35cef3bd06507a475b2326c1e0453
#
_entry.id   24d35cef3bd06507a475b2326c1e0453
#
_cell.length_a   1.000
_cell.length_b   1.000
_cell.length_c   1.000
_cell.angle_alpha   90.00
_cell.angle_beta   90.00
_cell.angle_gamma   90.00
#
_symmetry.space_group_name_H-M   'P 1'
#
loop_
_entity.id
_entity.type
_entity.pdbx_description
1 polymer ?
#
loop_
_entity_poly.entity_id
_entity_poly.type
_entity_poly.pdbx_seq_one_letter_code
_entity_poly.pdbx_strand_id
1 'polypeptide(L)'
;AYVAYLMFGHVQTRVLLWLDTFSPEALQASDQLAKGLMGMAAGGMFGTGLGRGRPDLTYFAESDFIIPSFGEEIGLVGLFALLMLYVLLVQRGLRTSLGTRDGFGKLLAAGLSFSLALQCFVVVGGVTRVIPLTGLTMPFLSSGGSSLLANWTLVAILLRISDHARRPMPEVNVPHEVGQAHTEVVRMP
;
A
#
# COMPACT_ATOMS: atom_id res chain seq x y z
N ALA A 1 22.00 5.06 -9.11
CA ALA A 1 22.25 4.68 -7.70
C ALA A 1 23.68 5.00 -7.28
N TYR A 2 24.73 4.50 -7.96
CA TYR A 2 26.15 4.67 -7.59
C TYR A 2 26.60 6.13 -7.55
N VAL A 3 26.23 6.93 -8.53
CA VAL A 3 26.53 8.38 -8.56
C VAL A 3 25.87 9.12 -7.40
N ALA A 4 24.63 8.81 -7.09
CA ALA A 4 23.92 9.40 -5.94
C ALA A 4 24.59 9.02 -4.60
N TYR A 5 25.08 7.80 -4.46
CA TYR A 5 25.85 7.36 -3.30
C TYR A 5 27.14 8.17 -3.11
N LEU A 6 27.86 8.48 -4.18
CA LEU A 6 29.08 9.27 -4.10
C LEU A 6 28.84 10.77 -3.82
N MET A 7 27.70 11.31 -4.28
CA MET A 7 27.41 12.75 -4.18
C MET A 7 26.68 13.17 -2.92
N PHE A 8 25.91 12.28 -2.27
CA PHE A 8 25.03 12.65 -1.17
C PHE A 8 25.31 11.87 0.11
N GLY A 9 25.82 12.56 1.14
CA GLY A 9 26.13 11.94 2.43
C GLY A 9 24.95 11.25 3.10
N HIS A 10 23.72 11.78 2.98
CA HIS A 10 22.52 11.14 3.54
C HIS A 10 22.19 9.80 2.85
N VAL A 11 22.57 9.60 1.59
CA VAL A 11 22.42 8.32 0.91
C VAL A 11 23.42 7.31 1.46
N GLN A 12 24.66 7.75 1.72
CA GLN A 12 25.69 6.91 2.34
C GLN A 12 25.25 6.45 3.74
N THR A 13 24.72 7.36 4.55
CA THR A 13 24.18 7.01 5.88
C THR A 13 23.03 5.98 5.79
N ARG A 14 22.09 6.15 4.87
CA ARG A 14 21.00 5.18 4.68
C ARG A 14 21.49 3.80 4.22
N VAL A 15 22.51 3.75 3.38
CA VAL A 15 23.14 2.49 2.94
C VAL A 15 23.88 1.84 4.10
N LEU A 16 24.61 2.61 4.92
CA LEU A 16 25.26 2.12 6.12
C LEU A 16 24.26 1.51 7.10
N LEU A 17 23.19 2.26 7.43
CA LEU A 17 22.11 1.78 8.31
C LEU A 17 21.43 0.52 7.79
N TRP A 18 21.34 0.37 6.49
CA TRP A 18 20.73 -0.81 5.83
C TRP A 18 21.64 -2.04 5.88
N LEU A 19 22.93 -1.88 5.57
CA LEU A 19 23.89 -3.00 5.50
C LEU A 19 24.33 -3.43 6.89
N ASP A 20 24.64 -2.50 7.78
CA ASP A 20 25.15 -2.79 9.12
C ASP A 20 24.52 -1.88 10.19
N THR A 21 23.25 -2.15 10.51
CA THR A 21 22.44 -1.35 11.45
C THR A 21 23.01 -1.28 12.86
N PHE A 22 23.77 -2.29 13.28
CA PHE A 22 24.27 -2.42 14.65
C PHE A 22 25.75 -2.05 14.80
N SER A 23 26.40 -1.56 13.75
CA SER A 23 27.78 -1.07 13.86
C SER A 23 27.84 0.20 14.72
N PRO A 24 28.96 0.45 15.39
CA PRO A 24 29.13 1.69 16.18
C PRO A 24 28.90 2.95 15.38
N GLU A 25 29.32 2.96 14.11
CA GLU A 25 29.15 4.09 13.21
C GLU A 25 27.68 4.29 12.83
N ALA A 26 26.95 3.21 12.55
CA ALA A 26 25.52 3.28 12.24
C ALA A 26 24.70 3.77 13.43
N LEU A 27 25.00 3.26 14.64
CA LEU A 27 24.32 3.67 15.87
C LEU A 27 24.59 5.15 16.23
N GLN A 28 25.79 5.66 15.93
CA GLN A 28 26.09 7.09 16.10
C GLN A 28 25.35 7.95 15.06
N ALA A 29 25.18 7.44 13.84
CA ALA A 29 24.46 8.15 12.78
C ALA A 29 22.94 8.18 13.02
N SER A 30 22.36 7.05 13.44
CA SER A 30 20.94 6.92 13.86
C SER A 30 20.69 5.55 14.51
N ASP A 31 20.19 5.55 15.73
CA ASP A 31 19.80 4.35 16.47
C ASP A 31 18.33 3.92 16.23
N GLN A 32 17.58 4.71 15.45
CA GLN A 32 16.16 4.54 15.21
C GLN A 32 15.81 3.14 14.63
N LEU A 33 16.52 2.72 13.58
CA LEU A 33 16.27 1.43 12.94
C LEU A 33 16.62 0.26 13.88
N ALA A 34 17.73 0.38 14.62
CA ALA A 34 18.14 -0.62 15.60
C ALA A 34 17.11 -0.77 16.73
N LYS A 35 16.62 0.34 17.28
CA LYS A 35 15.57 0.35 18.31
C LYS A 35 14.27 -0.25 17.79
N GLY A 36 13.84 0.10 16.58
CA GLY A 36 12.64 -0.48 15.96
C GLY A 36 12.74 -1.98 15.78
N LEU A 37 13.89 -2.50 15.33
CA LEU A 37 14.13 -3.95 15.19
C LEU A 37 14.14 -4.65 16.55
N MET A 38 14.75 -4.05 17.57
CA MET A 38 14.75 -4.58 18.94
C MET A 38 13.34 -4.60 19.54
N GLY A 39 12.52 -3.54 19.31
CA GLY A 39 11.13 -3.49 19.74
C GLY A 39 10.30 -4.62 19.09
N MET A 40 10.41 -4.83 17.77
CA MET A 40 9.75 -5.97 17.10
C MET A 40 10.22 -7.32 17.66
N ALA A 41 11.52 -7.47 17.96
CA ALA A 41 12.05 -8.69 18.54
C ALA A 41 11.51 -8.92 19.97
N ALA A 42 11.35 -7.87 20.77
CA ALA A 42 10.75 -7.94 22.11
C ALA A 42 9.27 -8.37 22.07
N GLY A 43 8.52 -7.97 21.03
CA GLY A 43 7.13 -8.39 20.84
C GLY A 43 6.96 -9.89 20.55
N GLY A 44 7.96 -10.56 20.00
CA GLY A 44 7.92 -11.98 19.71
C GLY A 44 6.72 -12.38 18.82
N MET A 45 6.14 -13.56 19.12
CA MET A 45 5.03 -14.10 18.33
C MET A 45 3.69 -13.39 18.60
N PHE A 46 3.38 -13.10 19.87
CA PHE A 46 2.05 -12.64 20.30
C PHE A 46 2.02 -11.19 20.79
N GLY A 47 3.16 -10.52 20.83
CA GLY A 47 3.29 -9.15 21.30
C GLY A 47 3.38 -9.02 22.82
N THR A 48 3.75 -7.84 23.27
CA THR A 48 3.77 -7.47 24.70
C THR A 48 2.37 -7.13 25.23
N GLY A 49 1.41 -6.89 24.33
CA GLY A 49 0.04 -6.46 24.60
C GLY A 49 -0.18 -5.00 24.20
N LEU A 50 -1.41 -4.70 23.79
CA LEU A 50 -1.81 -3.34 23.38
C LEU A 50 -1.58 -2.33 24.53
N GLY A 51 -0.88 -1.23 24.21
CA GLY A 51 -0.53 -0.18 25.17
C GLY A 51 0.56 -0.58 26.18
N ARG A 52 1.21 -1.73 26.02
CA ARG A 52 2.33 -2.18 26.88
C ARG A 52 3.67 -2.11 26.17
N GLY A 53 3.69 -1.76 24.91
CA GLY A 53 4.92 -1.44 24.17
C GLY A 53 5.57 -0.18 24.73
N ARG A 54 6.79 0.08 24.29
CA ARG A 54 7.55 1.30 24.62
C ARG A 54 7.79 2.14 23.35
N PRO A 55 6.74 2.68 22.73
CA PRO A 55 6.87 3.50 21.53
C PRO A 55 7.69 4.78 21.79
N ASP A 56 7.78 5.22 23.04
CA ASP A 56 8.61 6.33 23.51
C ASP A 56 10.12 6.11 23.28
N LEU A 57 10.57 4.87 23.18
CA LEU A 57 11.96 4.53 22.88
C LEU A 57 12.29 4.62 21.38
N THR A 58 11.29 4.58 20.52
CA THR A 58 11.45 4.60 19.06
C THR A 58 11.02 5.96 18.52
N TYR A 59 11.97 6.75 18.00
CA TYR A 59 11.66 8.03 17.39
C TYR A 59 10.71 7.83 16.20
N PHE A 60 9.72 8.73 16.06
CA PHE A 60 8.71 8.69 14.98
C PHE A 60 7.87 7.39 14.94
N ALA A 61 7.65 6.76 16.10
CA ALA A 61 6.81 5.58 16.24
C ALA A 61 5.40 5.75 15.66
N GLU A 62 4.87 6.98 15.66
CA GLU A 62 3.54 7.32 15.14
C GLU A 62 3.51 7.55 13.62
N SER A 63 4.67 7.69 12.95
CA SER A 63 4.74 8.01 11.53
C SER A 63 5.34 6.87 10.69
N ASP A 64 6.60 6.94 10.35
CA ASP A 64 7.27 5.97 9.48
C ASP A 64 7.74 4.70 10.22
N PHE A 65 7.80 4.73 11.57
CA PHE A 65 8.11 3.58 12.42
C PHE A 65 6.90 2.96 13.12
N ILE A 66 5.70 3.18 12.61
CA ILE A 66 4.47 2.58 13.17
C ILE A 66 4.50 1.04 13.10
N ILE A 67 5.12 0.43 12.07
CA ILE A 67 5.21 -1.02 11.91
C ILE A 67 6.02 -1.69 13.02
N PRO A 68 7.21 -1.20 13.43
CA PRO A 68 7.90 -1.68 14.62
C PRO A 68 7.08 -1.59 15.89
N SER A 69 6.41 -0.46 16.13
CA SER A 69 5.57 -0.27 17.32
C SER A 69 4.41 -1.27 17.36
N PHE A 70 3.74 -1.48 16.23
CA PHE A 70 2.73 -2.53 16.12
C PHE A 70 3.31 -3.92 16.32
N GLY A 71 4.50 -4.20 15.74
CA GLY A 71 5.19 -5.48 15.92
C GLY A 71 5.54 -5.77 17.37
N GLU A 72 5.91 -4.75 18.16
CA GLU A 72 6.14 -4.87 19.60
C GLU A 72 4.86 -5.20 20.37
N GLU A 73 3.77 -4.49 20.10
CA GLU A 73 2.52 -4.63 20.86
C GLU A 73 1.69 -5.86 20.48
N ILE A 74 1.50 -6.12 19.18
CA ILE A 74 0.64 -7.22 18.69
C ILE A 74 1.43 -8.45 18.18
N GLY A 75 2.74 -8.34 18.17
CA GLY A 75 3.65 -9.43 17.77
C GLY A 75 3.60 -9.74 16.29
N LEU A 76 4.35 -10.78 15.93
CA LEU A 76 4.47 -11.24 14.53
C LEU A 76 3.12 -11.69 13.95
N VAL A 77 2.30 -12.38 14.72
CA VAL A 77 0.98 -12.86 14.28
C VAL A 77 0.05 -11.70 13.95
N GLY A 78 -0.01 -10.69 14.83
CA GLY A 78 -0.83 -9.50 14.60
C GLY A 78 -0.32 -8.67 13.42
N LEU A 79 0.99 -8.52 13.30
CA LEU A 79 1.60 -7.82 12.16
C LEU A 79 1.30 -8.55 10.83
N PHE A 80 1.39 -9.88 10.82
CA PHE A 80 1.02 -10.69 9.65
C PHE A 80 -0.47 -10.50 9.28
N ALA A 81 -1.37 -10.54 10.28
CA ALA A 81 -2.79 -10.31 10.06
C ALA A 81 -3.04 -8.90 9.47
N LEU A 82 -2.36 -7.87 9.98
CA LEU A 82 -2.42 -6.52 9.45
C LEU A 82 -1.97 -6.47 7.98
N LEU A 83 -0.84 -7.07 7.65
CA LEU A 83 -0.33 -7.10 6.28
C LEU A 83 -1.28 -7.87 5.34
N MET A 84 -1.93 -8.93 5.83
CA MET A 84 -2.96 -9.64 5.07
C MET A 84 -4.15 -8.75 4.71
N LEU A 85 -4.57 -7.83 5.59
CA LEU A 85 -5.60 -6.85 5.26
C LEU A 85 -5.19 -5.93 4.10
N TYR A 86 -3.93 -5.48 4.05
CA TYR A 86 -3.43 -4.72 2.90
C TYR A 86 -3.39 -5.55 1.63
N VAL A 87 -2.96 -6.80 1.70
CA VAL A 87 -2.99 -7.72 0.55
C VAL A 87 -4.40 -7.90 0.02
N LEU A 88 -5.40 -8.09 0.90
CA LEU A 88 -6.81 -8.19 0.52
C LEU A 88 -7.33 -6.90 -0.13
N LEU A 89 -6.95 -5.74 0.40
CA LEU A 89 -7.33 -4.44 -0.17
C LEU A 89 -6.75 -4.25 -1.58
N VAL A 90 -5.47 -4.53 -1.76
CA VAL A 90 -4.79 -4.49 -3.07
C VAL A 90 -5.41 -5.50 -4.04
N GLN A 91 -5.63 -6.74 -3.60
CA GLN A 91 -6.28 -7.77 -4.41
C GLN A 91 -7.68 -7.33 -4.87
N ARG A 92 -8.45 -6.71 -3.96
CA ARG A 92 -9.77 -6.20 -4.29
C ARG A 92 -9.71 -5.12 -5.37
N GLY A 93 -8.75 -4.19 -5.26
CA GLY A 93 -8.52 -3.14 -6.26
C GLY A 93 -8.10 -3.72 -7.62
N LEU A 94 -7.19 -4.68 -7.64
CA LEU A 94 -6.77 -5.36 -8.88
C LEU A 94 -7.92 -6.15 -9.52
N ARG A 95 -8.76 -6.82 -8.73
CA ARG A 95 -9.97 -7.48 -9.26
C ARG A 95 -10.95 -6.47 -9.85
N THR A 96 -11.09 -5.29 -9.29
CA THR A 96 -11.90 -4.21 -9.86
C THR A 96 -11.37 -3.81 -11.23
N SER A 97 -10.04 -3.67 -11.39
CA SER A 97 -9.42 -3.41 -12.69
C SER A 97 -9.79 -4.46 -13.74
N LEU A 98 -9.72 -5.75 -13.39
CA LEU A 98 -10.05 -6.83 -14.30
C LEU A 98 -11.55 -6.85 -14.71
N GLY A 99 -12.44 -6.44 -13.82
CA GLY A 99 -13.88 -6.37 -14.07
C GLY A 99 -14.34 -5.11 -14.81
N THR A 100 -13.48 -4.11 -14.94
CA THR A 100 -13.81 -2.82 -15.59
C THR A 100 -13.74 -2.95 -17.11
N ARG A 101 -14.81 -2.52 -17.81
CA ARG A 101 -14.91 -2.58 -19.28
C ARG A 101 -14.21 -1.41 -19.97
N ASP A 102 -14.22 -0.25 -19.33
CA ASP A 102 -13.56 0.95 -19.82
C ASP A 102 -12.03 0.85 -19.65
N GLY A 103 -11.29 1.11 -20.73
CA GLY A 103 -9.82 1.04 -20.76
C GLY A 103 -9.14 2.00 -19.77
N PHE A 104 -9.66 3.23 -19.65
CA PHE A 104 -9.12 4.21 -18.70
C PHE A 104 -9.36 3.77 -17.25
N GLY A 105 -10.59 3.42 -16.90
CA GLY A 105 -10.93 2.95 -15.56
C GLY A 105 -10.16 1.69 -15.16
N LYS A 106 -9.93 0.79 -16.11
CA LYS A 106 -9.11 -0.42 -15.91
C LYS A 106 -7.67 -0.08 -15.53
N LEU A 107 -7.01 0.77 -16.32
CA LEU A 107 -5.62 1.17 -16.07
C LEU A 107 -5.51 2.00 -14.78
N LEU A 108 -6.47 2.89 -14.53
CA LEU A 108 -6.52 3.70 -13.32
C LEU A 108 -6.65 2.82 -12.07
N ALA A 109 -7.57 1.86 -12.05
CA ALA A 109 -7.75 0.95 -10.92
C ALA A 109 -6.51 0.07 -10.69
N ALA A 110 -5.88 -0.44 -11.76
CA ALA A 110 -4.62 -1.17 -11.66
C ALA A 110 -3.49 -0.32 -11.07
N GLY A 111 -3.31 0.90 -11.60
CA GLY A 111 -2.27 1.82 -11.14
C GLY A 111 -2.43 2.23 -9.68
N LEU A 112 -3.64 2.58 -9.24
CA LEU A 112 -3.92 2.94 -7.85
C LEU A 112 -3.69 1.76 -6.91
N SER A 113 -4.11 0.55 -7.29
CA SER A 113 -3.89 -0.65 -6.48
C SER A 113 -2.41 -1.01 -6.39
N PHE A 114 -1.67 -0.89 -7.49
CA PHE A 114 -0.24 -1.10 -7.53
C PHE A 114 0.52 -0.05 -6.70
N SER A 115 0.12 1.21 -6.77
CA SER A 115 0.70 2.29 -5.95
C SER A 115 0.56 2.00 -4.45
N LEU A 116 -0.63 1.54 -4.01
CA LEU A 116 -0.86 1.14 -2.62
C LEU A 116 0.02 -0.05 -2.22
N ALA A 117 0.11 -1.08 -3.07
CA ALA A 117 0.96 -2.24 -2.84
C ALA A 117 2.44 -1.85 -2.72
N LEU A 118 2.92 -1.00 -3.63
CA LEU A 118 4.29 -0.52 -3.64
C LEU A 118 4.60 0.32 -2.38
N GLN A 119 3.69 1.20 -1.97
CA GLN A 119 3.85 2.00 -0.75
C GLN A 119 3.97 1.08 0.47
N CYS A 120 3.08 0.10 0.64
CA CYS A 120 3.17 -0.88 1.73
C CYS A 120 4.49 -1.67 1.68
N PHE A 121 4.89 -2.15 0.51
CA PHE A 121 6.14 -2.88 0.33
C PHE A 121 7.36 -2.04 0.72
N VAL A 122 7.41 -0.79 0.29
CA VAL A 122 8.54 0.11 0.58
C VAL A 122 8.63 0.44 2.07
N VAL A 123 7.49 0.67 2.74
CA VAL A 123 7.48 0.94 4.19
C VAL A 123 7.93 -0.28 4.98
N VAL A 124 7.29 -1.42 4.75
CA VAL A 124 7.61 -2.67 5.47
C VAL A 124 9.02 -3.14 5.14
N GLY A 125 9.39 -3.12 3.86
CA GLY A 125 10.73 -3.51 3.39
C GLY A 125 11.84 -2.62 3.96
N GLY A 126 11.60 -1.31 4.11
CA GLY A 126 12.55 -0.38 4.73
C GLY A 126 12.80 -0.69 6.20
N VAL A 127 11.74 -0.95 6.96
CA VAL A 127 11.83 -1.24 8.39
C VAL A 127 12.40 -2.65 8.65
N THR A 128 12.10 -3.63 7.79
CA THR A 128 12.62 -4.99 7.91
C THR A 128 13.99 -5.19 7.26
N ARG A 129 14.64 -4.13 6.78
CA ARG A 129 15.95 -4.16 6.12
C ARG A 129 15.98 -4.96 4.80
N VAL A 130 14.84 -5.18 4.15
CA VAL A 130 14.81 -5.75 2.79
C VAL A 130 15.33 -4.73 1.77
N ILE A 131 15.00 -3.45 2.01
CA ILE A 131 15.47 -2.30 1.22
C ILE A 131 15.97 -1.20 2.16
N PRO A 132 16.74 -0.21 1.67
CA PRO A 132 17.12 0.95 2.50
C PRO A 132 15.90 1.72 3.00
N LEU A 133 15.95 2.21 4.24
CA LEU A 133 14.88 2.97 4.86
C LEU A 133 14.54 4.23 4.05
N THR A 134 13.25 4.43 3.75
CA THR A 134 12.77 5.53 2.91
C THR A 134 12.11 6.67 3.67
N GLY A 135 11.57 6.44 4.87
CA GLY A 135 10.81 7.42 5.65
C GLY A 135 9.42 7.70 5.07
N LEU A 136 8.83 6.74 4.35
CA LEU A 136 7.45 6.82 3.90
C LEU A 136 6.50 6.35 5.00
N THR A 137 5.32 6.99 5.05
CA THR A 137 4.28 6.64 6.01
C THR A 137 3.45 5.44 5.54
N MET A 138 3.05 4.56 6.48
CA MET A 138 2.16 3.44 6.19
C MET A 138 0.75 3.95 5.89
N PRO A 139 0.11 3.54 4.77
CA PRO A 139 -1.24 3.95 4.42
C PRO A 139 -2.23 3.68 5.56
N PHE A 140 -3.09 4.64 5.88
CA PHE A 140 -4.15 4.56 6.92
C PHE A 140 -3.69 4.37 8.36
N LEU A 141 -2.45 3.96 8.61
CA LEU A 141 -1.95 3.61 9.94
C LEU A 141 -1.13 4.73 10.55
N SER A 142 -0.27 5.37 9.74
CA SER A 142 0.63 6.42 10.22
C SER A 142 -0.07 7.77 10.41
N SER A 143 0.41 8.56 11.35
CA SER A 143 -0.08 9.91 11.69
C SER A 143 0.34 10.97 10.64
N GLY A 144 0.02 10.76 9.38
CA GLY A 144 0.31 11.70 8.28
C GLY A 144 -0.96 12.27 7.67
N GLY A 145 -1.38 13.50 8.01
CA GLY A 145 -2.63 14.09 7.53
C GLY A 145 -2.76 14.12 6.00
N SER A 146 -1.72 14.55 5.28
CA SER A 146 -1.71 14.56 3.81
C SER A 146 -1.70 13.16 3.20
N SER A 147 -0.95 12.23 3.79
CA SER A 147 -0.92 10.82 3.38
C SER A 147 -2.28 10.16 3.58
N LEU A 148 -2.93 10.44 4.72
CA LEU A 148 -4.26 9.91 5.02
C LEU A 148 -5.30 10.38 4.00
N LEU A 149 -5.33 11.69 3.70
CA LEU A 149 -6.23 12.25 2.67
C LEU A 149 -5.98 11.63 1.29
N ALA A 150 -4.71 11.49 0.88
CA ALA A 150 -4.34 10.87 -0.39
C ALA A 150 -4.82 9.41 -0.48
N ASN A 151 -4.59 8.62 0.57
CA ASN A 151 -4.99 7.22 0.61
C ASN A 151 -6.52 7.03 0.65
N TRP A 152 -7.26 7.90 1.38
CA TRP A 152 -8.73 7.90 1.34
C TRP A 152 -9.27 8.28 -0.03
N THR A 153 -8.66 9.26 -0.70
CA THR A 153 -9.01 9.65 -2.08
C THR A 153 -8.78 8.48 -3.04
N LEU A 154 -7.64 7.79 -2.92
CA LEU A 154 -7.32 6.59 -3.70
C LEU A 154 -8.41 5.51 -3.56
N VAL A 155 -8.78 5.18 -2.32
CA VAL A 155 -9.83 4.18 -2.06
C VAL A 155 -11.19 4.65 -2.57
N ALA A 156 -11.54 5.93 -2.41
CA ALA A 156 -12.80 6.49 -2.94
C ALA A 156 -12.89 6.34 -4.46
N ILE A 157 -11.79 6.61 -5.18
CA ILE A 157 -11.73 6.42 -6.64
C ILE A 157 -11.89 4.93 -6.99
N LEU A 158 -11.19 4.01 -6.29
CA LEU A 158 -11.33 2.57 -6.51
C LEU A 158 -12.77 2.10 -6.29
N LEU A 159 -13.43 2.58 -5.25
CA LEU A 159 -14.84 2.27 -4.97
C LEU A 159 -15.75 2.78 -6.07
N ARG A 160 -15.51 4.00 -6.59
CA ARG A 160 -16.28 4.57 -7.69
C ARG A 160 -16.14 3.78 -8.98
N ILE A 161 -14.91 3.34 -9.31
CA ILE A 161 -14.67 2.48 -10.47
C ILE A 161 -15.36 1.12 -10.28
N SER A 162 -15.28 0.54 -9.08
CA SER A 162 -15.93 -0.73 -8.76
C SER A 162 -17.46 -0.66 -8.87
N ASP A 163 -18.07 0.44 -8.44
CA ASP A 163 -19.51 0.68 -8.60
C ASP A 163 -19.89 0.76 -10.09
N HIS A 164 -19.13 1.56 -10.86
CA HIS A 164 -19.38 1.70 -12.30
C HIS A 164 -19.25 0.36 -13.05
N ALA A 165 -18.24 -0.44 -12.70
CA ALA A 165 -18.01 -1.74 -13.34
C ALA A 165 -19.14 -2.76 -13.08
N ARG A 166 -19.91 -2.60 -11.99
CA ARG A 166 -21.01 -3.50 -11.61
C ARG A 166 -22.38 -3.06 -12.12
N ARG A 167 -22.50 -1.86 -12.66
CA ARG A 167 -23.79 -1.39 -13.20
C ARG A 167 -24.18 -2.22 -14.42
N PRO A 168 -25.44 -2.71 -14.49
CA PRO A 168 -25.95 -3.34 -15.72
C PRO A 168 -25.87 -2.34 -16.87
N MET A 169 -25.63 -2.83 -18.07
CA MET A 169 -25.72 -1.99 -19.26
C MET A 169 -27.15 -1.46 -19.38
N PRO A 170 -27.34 -0.18 -19.72
CA PRO A 170 -28.65 0.29 -20.09
C PRO A 170 -29.15 -0.60 -21.23
N GLU A 171 -30.35 -1.18 -21.08
CA GLU A 171 -31.02 -1.88 -22.17
C GLU A 171 -31.14 -0.89 -23.34
N VAL A 172 -30.46 -1.21 -24.44
CA VAL A 172 -30.66 -0.51 -25.68
C VAL A 172 -32.06 -0.90 -26.13
N ASN A 173 -33.03 -0.03 -25.86
CA ASN A 173 -34.39 -0.18 -26.35
C ASN A 173 -34.33 -0.02 -27.88
N VAL A 174 -34.08 -1.11 -28.60
CA VAL A 174 -34.13 -1.12 -30.05
C VAL A 174 -35.60 -0.99 -30.40
N PRO A 175 -36.04 0.11 -31.05
CA PRO A 175 -37.43 0.25 -31.43
C PRO A 175 -37.80 -0.93 -32.33
N HIS A 176 -38.90 -1.62 -32.01
CA HIS A 176 -39.39 -2.78 -32.77
C HIS A 176 -39.64 -2.52 -34.27
N GLU A 177 -39.64 -1.26 -34.70
CA GLU A 177 -39.85 -0.84 -36.08
C GLU A 177 -38.71 -1.25 -37.04
N VAL A 178 -37.47 -1.38 -36.56
CA VAL A 178 -36.33 -1.74 -37.41
C VAL A 178 -36.36 -3.23 -37.83
N GLY A 179 -37.04 -4.09 -37.08
CA GLY A 179 -37.22 -5.51 -37.41
C GLY A 179 -38.22 -5.79 -38.52
N GLN A 180 -39.17 -4.89 -38.79
CA GLN A 180 -40.18 -5.06 -39.80
C GLN A 180 -39.76 -4.54 -41.19
N ALA A 181 -38.87 -3.57 -41.25
CA ALA A 181 -38.37 -3.01 -42.51
C ALA A 181 -37.51 -3.98 -43.33
N HIS A 182 -36.90 -4.99 -42.69
CA HIS A 182 -36.07 -5.98 -43.39
C HIS A 182 -36.85 -7.15 -44.01
N THR A 183 -38.12 -7.33 -43.65
CA THR A 183 -38.93 -8.46 -44.17
C THR A 183 -39.70 -8.10 -45.44
N GLU A 184 -39.85 -6.82 -45.78
CA GLU A 184 -40.59 -6.41 -46.99
C GLU A 184 -39.75 -6.40 -48.27
N VAL A 185 -38.42 -6.42 -48.19
CA VAL A 185 -37.53 -6.35 -49.38
C VAL A 185 -37.38 -7.71 -50.11
N VAL A 186 -37.91 -8.80 -49.56
CA VAL A 186 -37.75 -10.17 -50.16
C VAL A 186 -38.95 -10.62 -50.95
N ARG A 187 -39.99 -9.81 -51.13
CA ARG A 187 -41.14 -10.13 -52.01
C ARG A 187 -41.23 -9.14 -53.17
N MET A 188 -40.37 -9.29 -54.15
CA MET A 188 -40.62 -8.83 -55.49
C MET A 188 -40.72 -10.03 -56.44
N PRO A 189 -41.69 -10.02 -57.37
CA PRO A 189 -41.96 -11.13 -58.26
C PRO A 189 -40.89 -11.36 -59.32
#